data_36b75a8008e50a77c43132cd9f52aa97
#
_entry.id   36b75a8008e50a77c43132cd9f52aa97
#
_cell.length_a   1.000
_cell.length_b   1.000
_cell.length_c   1.000
_cell.angle_alpha   90.00
_cell.angle_beta   90.00
_cell.angle_gamma   90.00
#
_symmetry.space_group_name_H-M   'P 1'
#
loop_
_entity.id
_entity.type
_entity.pdbx_description
1 polymer ?
#
loop_
_entity_poly.entity_id
_entity_poly.type
_entity_poly.pdbx_seq_one_letter_code
_entity_poly.pdbx_strand_id
1 'polypeptide(L)'
;MEEIMSYSEQLLDSIEKQDFSQQKILLKKALNNDKPEILASLAENLTDLGFTNLSKQVYRALIAKFPKEDLFKVYLAEILLNDGDDDDGLSLLYNVSESSPAYIDSLLVQADYYQTNGLLETAKTKLLKALKIDPDEDAIKFGLAELDYLSGKYEEALPIYQDLIKRQKNFSEVNLNQRIFQTLAKLGQYEDASKIIKEHSEDILDIDSKYQAGLVMLSVGDYDQAIKYLDSVIEQSPDYVNAYPLLAEAYEHKHDDNQVLHAAQTGLAYNELDQVLYSKGARAAANLKDFKTAEKLLKKGLKVAPDNNDLRLQLSNLYLSEHKDKENLDLFASLDDDDIEPQAYWNMAISYERMDNSDKAKSEFLLAYPEFKDNSTFLKQMIRFFSTEANSDEIVKQLLERYLKLVPEDDEMQDLYNQLQ
;
A
#
# COMPACT_ATOMS: atom_id res chain seq x y z
N MET A 1 25.45 -34.66 47.53
CA MET A 1 25.27 -35.68 46.46
C MET A 1 25.39 -34.94 45.15
N GLU A 2 26.43 -35.18 44.39
CA GLU A 2 26.51 -34.68 43.01
C GLU A 2 25.34 -35.34 42.27
N GLU A 3 24.41 -34.54 41.72
CA GLU A 3 23.37 -35.02 40.83
C GLU A 3 24.09 -35.61 39.59
N ILE A 4 23.95 -36.91 39.39
CA ILE A 4 24.50 -37.59 38.23
C ILE A 4 23.70 -37.10 37.04
N MET A 5 24.36 -36.36 36.11
CA MET A 5 23.75 -35.90 34.86
C MET A 5 23.10 -37.08 34.12
N SER A 6 21.86 -36.89 33.68
CA SER A 6 21.16 -37.83 32.80
C SER A 6 21.90 -38.03 31.50
N TYR A 7 21.62 -39.07 30.74
CA TYR A 7 22.22 -39.26 29.42
C TYR A 7 21.72 -38.22 28.43
N SER A 8 20.52 -37.70 28.61
CA SER A 8 19.98 -36.57 27.84
C SER A 8 20.80 -35.29 28.03
N GLU A 9 21.08 -34.94 29.30
CA GLU A 9 21.93 -33.79 29.63
C GLU A 9 23.36 -33.94 29.08
N GLN A 10 23.92 -35.16 29.19
CA GLN A 10 25.26 -35.43 28.61
C GLN A 10 25.27 -35.27 27.08
N LEU A 11 24.17 -35.63 26.41
CA LEU A 11 24.04 -35.44 24.95
C LEU A 11 23.98 -33.95 24.59
N LEU A 12 23.17 -33.15 25.31
CA LEU A 12 23.11 -31.71 25.07
C LEU A 12 24.45 -31.02 25.34
N ASP A 13 25.11 -31.35 26.46
CA ASP A 13 26.46 -30.83 26.77
C ASP A 13 27.50 -31.20 25.68
N SER A 14 27.42 -32.41 25.12
CA SER A 14 28.29 -32.80 24.01
C SER A 14 28.01 -32.00 22.72
N ILE A 15 26.76 -31.65 22.49
CA ILE A 15 26.35 -30.82 21.34
C ILE A 15 26.84 -29.39 21.52
N GLU A 16 26.65 -28.79 22.70
CA GLU A 16 27.15 -27.45 23.03
C GLU A 16 28.67 -27.34 22.88
N LYS A 17 29.41 -28.40 23.27
CA LYS A 17 30.88 -28.51 23.12
C LYS A 17 31.34 -28.91 21.72
N GLN A 18 30.40 -29.10 20.79
CA GLN A 18 30.65 -29.57 19.40
C GLN A 18 31.41 -30.92 19.33
N ASP A 19 31.25 -31.76 20.37
CA ASP A 19 31.79 -33.12 20.39
C ASP A 19 30.73 -34.12 19.97
N PHE A 20 30.67 -34.43 18.69
CA PHE A 20 29.68 -35.34 18.11
C PHE A 20 30.12 -36.81 18.12
N SER A 21 31.29 -37.11 18.69
CA SER A 21 31.89 -38.46 18.65
C SER A 21 31.06 -39.53 19.34
N GLN A 22 30.35 -39.18 20.46
CA GLN A 22 29.52 -40.06 21.24
C GLN A 22 28.01 -39.88 21.07
N GLN A 23 27.58 -38.99 20.19
CA GLN A 23 26.19 -38.59 20.03
C GLN A 23 25.20 -39.78 19.91
N LYS A 24 25.50 -40.74 19.01
CA LYS A 24 24.67 -41.95 18.82
C LYS A 24 24.63 -42.84 20.04
N ILE A 25 25.73 -42.92 20.80
CA ILE A 25 25.83 -43.77 22.00
C ILE A 25 25.01 -43.11 23.14
N LEU A 26 25.18 -41.81 23.33
CA LEU A 26 24.45 -41.05 24.34
C LEU A 26 22.94 -41.06 24.07
N LEU A 27 22.53 -40.81 22.84
CA LEU A 27 21.11 -40.94 22.45
C LEU A 27 20.53 -42.30 22.78
N LYS A 28 21.22 -43.39 22.40
CA LYS A 28 20.75 -44.76 22.69
C LYS A 28 20.65 -45.01 24.21
N LYS A 29 21.60 -44.50 25.00
CA LYS A 29 21.55 -44.61 26.45
C LYS A 29 20.41 -43.79 27.04
N ALA A 30 20.21 -42.54 26.56
CA ALA A 30 19.07 -41.71 26.99
C ALA A 30 17.73 -42.41 26.74
N LEU A 31 17.47 -42.90 25.52
CA LEU A 31 16.25 -43.60 25.17
C LEU A 31 15.94 -44.82 26.02
N ASN A 32 16.99 -45.51 26.54
CA ASN A 32 16.82 -46.70 27.38
C ASN A 32 16.72 -46.46 28.87
N ASN A 33 17.31 -45.35 29.36
CA ASN A 33 17.50 -45.16 30.80
C ASN A 33 16.83 -43.92 31.37
N ASP A 34 16.63 -42.86 30.54
CA ASP A 34 16.08 -41.61 31.03
C ASP A 34 14.55 -41.68 31.10
N LYS A 35 13.99 -40.83 31.99
CA LYS A 35 12.54 -40.73 32.18
C LYS A 35 11.86 -40.05 30.98
N PRO A 36 10.56 -40.34 30.74
CA PRO A 36 9.83 -39.73 29.60
C PRO A 36 9.87 -38.19 29.59
N GLU A 37 9.77 -37.56 30.77
CA GLU A 37 9.80 -36.10 30.89
C GLU A 37 11.15 -35.53 30.47
N ILE A 38 12.26 -36.21 30.82
CA ILE A 38 13.62 -35.84 30.43
C ILE A 38 13.82 -36.04 28.93
N LEU A 39 13.27 -37.13 28.37
CA LEU A 39 13.31 -37.37 26.90
C LEU A 39 12.50 -36.37 26.10
N ALA A 40 11.34 -35.95 26.62
CA ALA A 40 10.52 -34.91 25.97
C ALA A 40 11.29 -33.57 25.94
N SER A 41 11.87 -33.17 27.08
CA SER A 41 12.73 -31.99 27.15
C SER A 41 13.97 -32.11 26.26
N LEU A 42 14.60 -33.29 26.15
CA LEU A 42 15.70 -33.51 25.19
C LEU A 42 15.25 -33.27 23.76
N ALA A 43 14.07 -33.82 23.38
CA ALA A 43 13.57 -33.68 22.00
C ALA A 43 13.29 -32.22 21.64
N GLU A 44 12.68 -31.46 22.57
CA GLU A 44 12.42 -30.03 22.44
C GLU A 44 13.73 -29.25 22.24
N ASN A 45 14.70 -29.40 23.15
CA ASN A 45 16.01 -28.76 23.03
C ASN A 45 16.76 -29.14 21.73
N LEU A 46 16.66 -30.39 21.28
CA LEU A 46 17.25 -30.82 20.02
C LEU A 46 16.57 -30.13 18.83
N THR A 47 15.28 -29.89 18.88
CA THR A 47 14.55 -29.13 17.84
C THR A 47 15.04 -27.69 17.79
N ASP A 48 15.09 -27.01 18.95
CA ASP A 48 15.54 -25.62 19.09
C ASP A 48 16.99 -25.43 18.60
N LEU A 49 17.85 -26.42 18.83
CA LEU A 49 19.23 -26.42 18.37
C LEU A 49 19.39 -26.86 16.90
N GLY A 50 18.28 -27.15 16.19
CA GLY A 50 18.31 -27.56 14.78
C GLY A 50 18.67 -29.03 14.54
N PHE A 51 18.76 -29.86 15.59
CA PHE A 51 19.05 -31.30 15.48
C PHE A 51 17.75 -32.10 15.27
N THR A 52 16.91 -31.69 14.30
CA THR A 52 15.58 -32.23 14.01
C THR A 52 15.58 -33.75 13.82
N ASN A 53 16.61 -34.31 13.18
CA ASN A 53 16.72 -35.76 12.97
C ASN A 53 16.89 -36.56 14.27
N LEU A 54 17.55 -35.99 15.28
CA LEU A 54 17.67 -36.65 16.58
C LEU A 54 16.38 -36.47 17.38
N SER A 55 15.78 -35.30 17.33
CA SER A 55 14.47 -35.02 17.93
C SER A 55 13.40 -35.98 17.41
N LYS A 56 13.28 -36.16 16.09
CA LYS A 56 12.37 -37.13 15.47
C LYS A 56 12.59 -38.56 16.00
N GLN A 57 13.84 -38.97 16.24
CA GLN A 57 14.12 -40.31 16.82
C GLN A 57 13.61 -40.41 18.26
N VAL A 58 13.77 -39.36 19.07
CA VAL A 58 13.30 -39.34 20.46
C VAL A 58 11.78 -39.37 20.52
N TYR A 59 11.09 -38.52 19.73
CA TYR A 59 9.62 -38.53 19.69
C TYR A 59 9.05 -39.85 19.18
N ARG A 60 9.63 -40.47 18.14
CA ARG A 60 9.22 -41.81 17.67
C ARG A 60 9.36 -42.90 18.78
N ALA A 61 10.44 -42.81 19.56
CA ALA A 61 10.61 -43.72 20.69
C ALA A 61 9.59 -43.46 21.84
N LEU A 62 9.28 -42.20 22.11
CA LEU A 62 8.26 -41.82 23.07
C LEU A 62 6.87 -42.29 22.64
N ILE A 63 6.48 -42.09 21.39
CA ILE A 63 5.21 -42.57 20.84
C ILE A 63 5.09 -44.08 20.93
N ALA A 64 6.17 -44.81 20.57
CA ALA A 64 6.17 -46.27 20.66
C ALA A 64 6.01 -46.78 22.13
N LYS A 65 6.59 -46.06 23.11
CA LYS A 65 6.56 -46.42 24.52
C LYS A 65 5.27 -45.95 25.22
N PHE A 66 4.71 -44.80 24.74
CA PHE A 66 3.54 -44.16 25.33
C PHE A 66 2.47 -43.85 24.23
N PRO A 67 1.86 -44.85 23.61
CA PRO A 67 0.98 -44.68 22.45
C PRO A 67 -0.32 -43.93 22.76
N LYS A 68 -0.65 -43.72 24.01
CA LYS A 68 -1.83 -42.95 24.47
C LYS A 68 -1.54 -41.47 24.70
N GLU A 69 -0.28 -41.10 24.70
CA GLU A 69 0.15 -39.71 24.88
C GLU A 69 0.26 -39.03 23.52
N ASP A 70 -0.89 -38.50 23.06
CA ASP A 70 -1.02 -37.93 21.72
C ASP A 70 -0.17 -36.65 21.53
N LEU A 71 0.24 -35.95 22.59
CA LEU A 71 1.05 -34.74 22.49
C LEU A 71 2.39 -35.01 21.79
N PHE A 72 3.00 -36.18 21.98
CA PHE A 72 4.22 -36.54 21.26
C PHE A 72 4.01 -36.69 19.73
N LYS A 73 2.78 -37.07 19.33
CA LYS A 73 2.43 -37.10 17.89
C LYS A 73 2.36 -35.70 17.31
N VAL A 74 1.82 -34.75 18.07
CA VAL A 74 1.72 -33.34 17.66
C VAL A 74 3.11 -32.74 17.44
N TYR A 75 4.00 -32.88 18.42
CA TYR A 75 5.37 -32.38 18.31
C TYR A 75 6.17 -33.03 17.17
N LEU A 76 6.04 -34.34 16.98
CA LEU A 76 6.68 -35.01 15.85
C LEU A 76 6.12 -34.53 14.51
N ALA A 77 4.81 -34.34 14.44
CA ALA A 77 4.15 -33.87 13.22
C ALA A 77 4.61 -32.45 12.84
N GLU A 78 4.71 -31.55 13.82
CA GLU A 78 5.22 -30.20 13.59
C GLU A 78 6.63 -30.20 12.99
N ILE A 79 7.54 -31.03 13.53
CA ILE A 79 8.90 -31.19 12.99
C ILE A 79 8.86 -31.75 11.56
N LEU A 80 8.00 -32.76 11.31
CA LEU A 80 7.88 -33.38 10.00
C LEU A 80 7.36 -32.40 8.95
N LEU A 81 6.33 -31.61 9.28
CA LEU A 81 5.75 -30.58 8.41
C LEU A 81 6.77 -29.48 8.09
N ASN A 82 7.55 -29.05 9.07
CA ASN A 82 8.61 -28.06 8.88
C ASN A 82 9.78 -28.60 8.00
N ASP A 83 10.03 -29.91 8.04
CA ASP A 83 11.03 -30.57 7.19
C ASP A 83 10.48 -30.95 5.79
N GLY A 84 9.18 -30.72 5.50
CA GLY A 84 8.52 -31.02 4.22
C GLY A 84 8.00 -32.46 4.12
N ASP A 85 7.97 -33.21 5.20
CA ASP A 85 7.40 -34.57 5.27
C ASP A 85 5.89 -34.51 5.54
N ASP A 86 5.14 -33.83 4.64
CA ASP A 86 3.74 -33.40 4.83
C ASP A 86 2.79 -34.57 5.09
N ASP A 87 2.89 -35.65 4.31
CA ASP A 87 2.00 -36.81 4.44
C ASP A 87 2.12 -37.48 5.80
N ASP A 88 3.34 -37.71 6.27
CA ASP A 88 3.61 -38.31 7.57
C ASP A 88 3.18 -37.37 8.72
N GLY A 89 3.47 -36.08 8.63
CA GLY A 89 3.08 -35.05 9.59
C GLY A 89 1.57 -34.96 9.75
N LEU A 90 0.85 -34.77 8.63
CA LEU A 90 -0.61 -34.69 8.63
C LEU A 90 -1.25 -36.00 9.12
N SER A 91 -0.71 -37.16 8.74
CA SER A 91 -1.19 -38.46 9.19
C SER A 91 -1.14 -38.56 10.73
N LEU A 92 -0.06 -38.11 11.36
CA LEU A 92 0.04 -38.10 12.82
C LEU A 92 -1.02 -37.19 13.46
N LEU A 93 -1.22 -35.98 12.93
CA LEU A 93 -2.21 -35.02 13.45
C LEU A 93 -3.65 -35.54 13.32
N TYR A 94 -4.01 -36.13 12.18
CA TYR A 94 -5.34 -36.70 11.96
C TYR A 94 -5.61 -37.97 12.82
N ASN A 95 -4.56 -38.62 13.31
CA ASN A 95 -4.65 -39.74 14.22
C ASN A 95 -4.69 -39.34 15.72
N VAL A 96 -4.72 -38.05 16.03
CA VAL A 96 -4.98 -37.56 17.40
C VAL A 96 -6.47 -37.67 17.69
N SER A 97 -6.82 -38.31 18.82
CA SER A 97 -8.22 -38.51 19.22
C SER A 97 -8.90 -37.19 19.56
N GLU A 98 -10.16 -37.01 19.14
CA GLU A 98 -10.98 -35.84 19.54
C GLU A 98 -11.16 -35.70 21.05
N SER A 99 -11.03 -36.82 21.78
CA SER A 99 -11.09 -36.84 23.26
C SER A 99 -9.73 -36.60 23.93
N SER A 100 -8.66 -36.48 23.17
CA SER A 100 -7.31 -36.24 23.69
C SER A 100 -7.15 -34.81 24.18
N PRO A 101 -6.46 -34.58 25.31
CA PRO A 101 -6.06 -33.24 25.74
C PRO A 101 -5.24 -32.50 24.64
N ALA A 102 -4.47 -33.21 23.81
CA ALA A 102 -3.64 -32.66 22.77
C ALA A 102 -4.41 -32.37 21.45
N TYR A 103 -5.76 -32.49 21.45
CA TYR A 103 -6.52 -32.33 20.23
C TYR A 103 -6.56 -30.89 19.75
N ILE A 104 -6.65 -29.92 20.66
CA ILE A 104 -6.56 -28.48 20.34
C ILE A 104 -5.20 -28.19 19.70
N ASP A 105 -4.10 -28.65 20.31
CA ASP A 105 -2.75 -28.46 19.78
C ASP A 105 -2.61 -29.04 18.37
N SER A 106 -3.18 -30.24 18.15
CA SER A 106 -3.22 -30.83 16.81
C SER A 106 -3.98 -29.97 15.78
N LEU A 107 -5.09 -29.33 16.18
CA LEU A 107 -5.84 -28.43 15.30
C LEU A 107 -5.07 -27.13 15.01
N LEU A 108 -4.33 -26.61 15.98
CA LEU A 108 -3.50 -25.42 15.83
C LEU A 108 -2.34 -25.68 14.85
N VAL A 109 -1.61 -26.79 15.01
CA VAL A 109 -0.54 -27.17 14.07
C VAL A 109 -1.09 -27.44 12.66
N GLN A 110 -2.27 -28.06 12.53
CA GLN A 110 -2.94 -28.20 11.23
C GLN A 110 -3.29 -26.83 10.64
N ALA A 111 -3.79 -25.89 11.44
CA ALA A 111 -4.14 -24.55 10.99
C ALA A 111 -2.91 -23.80 10.48
N ASP A 112 -1.81 -23.84 11.23
CA ASP A 112 -0.55 -23.22 10.83
C ASP A 112 -0.01 -23.80 9.53
N TYR A 113 0.02 -25.12 9.41
CA TYR A 113 0.40 -25.79 8.14
C TYR A 113 -0.43 -25.32 6.96
N TYR A 114 -1.77 -25.31 7.09
CA TYR A 114 -2.65 -24.89 6.00
C TYR A 114 -2.52 -23.40 5.70
N GLN A 115 -2.29 -22.56 6.70
CA GLN A 115 -2.03 -21.14 6.51
C GLN A 115 -0.74 -20.91 5.72
N THR A 116 0.36 -21.55 6.10
CA THR A 116 1.66 -21.45 5.43
C THR A 116 1.58 -21.90 3.98
N ASN A 117 0.73 -22.91 3.68
CA ASN A 117 0.49 -23.38 2.31
C ASN A 117 -0.60 -22.60 1.55
N GLY A 118 -1.07 -21.45 2.07
CA GLY A 118 -2.05 -20.59 1.42
C GLY A 118 -3.49 -21.13 1.42
N LEU A 119 -3.77 -22.22 2.13
CA LEU A 119 -5.10 -22.84 2.24
C LEU A 119 -5.90 -22.23 3.40
N LEU A 120 -6.11 -20.91 3.34
CA LEU A 120 -6.64 -20.09 4.45
C LEU A 120 -8.02 -20.55 4.94
N GLU A 121 -8.93 -20.95 4.05
CA GLU A 121 -10.26 -21.45 4.46
C GLU A 121 -10.18 -22.79 5.22
N THR A 122 -9.24 -23.66 4.85
CA THR A 122 -9.00 -24.90 5.58
C THR A 122 -8.41 -24.61 6.95
N ALA A 123 -7.44 -23.70 7.04
CA ALA A 123 -6.86 -23.23 8.30
C ALA A 123 -7.95 -22.65 9.22
N LYS A 124 -8.82 -21.79 8.69
CA LYS A 124 -9.96 -21.19 9.42
C LYS A 124 -10.88 -22.27 10.00
N THR A 125 -11.16 -23.32 9.22
CA THR A 125 -12.01 -24.44 9.69
C THR A 125 -11.39 -25.16 10.89
N LYS A 126 -10.05 -25.30 10.93
CA LYS A 126 -9.35 -25.92 12.08
C LYS A 126 -9.42 -25.03 13.32
N LEU A 127 -9.16 -23.73 13.17
CA LEU A 127 -9.28 -22.78 14.30
C LEU A 127 -10.71 -22.67 14.82
N LEU A 128 -11.73 -22.65 13.95
CA LEU A 128 -13.13 -22.66 14.38
C LEU A 128 -13.49 -23.94 15.13
N LYS A 129 -12.90 -25.08 14.76
CA LYS A 129 -13.09 -26.33 15.51
C LYS A 129 -12.41 -26.28 16.88
N ALA A 130 -11.20 -25.73 16.97
CA ALA A 130 -10.50 -25.50 18.23
C ALA A 130 -11.30 -24.53 19.13
N LEU A 131 -11.79 -23.42 18.59
CA LEU A 131 -12.57 -22.42 19.33
C LEU A 131 -13.90 -22.97 19.88
N LYS A 132 -14.50 -23.97 19.22
CA LYS A 132 -15.70 -24.66 19.77
C LYS A 132 -15.38 -25.49 21.01
N ILE A 133 -14.15 -25.96 21.14
CA ILE A 133 -13.70 -26.77 22.31
C ILE A 133 -13.30 -25.84 23.46
N ASP A 134 -12.54 -24.80 23.16
CA ASP A 134 -12.13 -23.77 24.11
C ASP A 134 -12.51 -22.37 23.55
N PRO A 135 -13.72 -21.88 23.89
CA PRO A 135 -14.19 -20.58 23.39
C PRO A 135 -13.48 -19.37 24.00
N ASP A 136 -12.79 -19.56 25.15
CA ASP A 136 -12.17 -18.46 25.87
C ASP A 136 -10.66 -18.33 25.60
N GLU A 137 -10.06 -19.27 24.83
CA GLU A 137 -8.64 -19.24 24.53
C GLU A 137 -8.30 -18.09 23.55
N ASP A 138 -7.60 -17.09 24.08
CA ASP A 138 -7.27 -15.87 23.33
C ASP A 138 -6.29 -16.14 22.18
N ALA A 139 -5.42 -17.15 22.28
CA ALA A 139 -4.52 -17.53 21.22
C ALA A 139 -5.26 -18.03 19.97
N ILE A 140 -6.33 -18.80 20.17
CA ILE A 140 -7.19 -19.27 19.07
C ILE A 140 -7.92 -18.10 18.40
N LYS A 141 -8.48 -17.18 19.22
CA LYS A 141 -9.14 -15.96 18.71
C LYS A 141 -8.17 -15.11 17.90
N PHE A 142 -6.97 -14.90 18.42
CA PHE A 142 -5.92 -14.15 17.73
C PHE A 142 -5.56 -14.81 16.39
N GLY A 143 -5.31 -16.12 16.36
CA GLY A 143 -5.04 -16.85 15.13
C GLY A 143 -6.17 -16.72 14.10
N LEU A 144 -7.43 -16.74 14.56
CA LEU A 144 -8.58 -16.53 13.68
C LEU A 144 -8.59 -15.11 13.09
N ALA A 145 -8.34 -14.09 13.90
CA ALA A 145 -8.26 -12.72 13.45
C ALA A 145 -7.11 -12.48 12.45
N GLU A 146 -5.94 -13.09 12.67
CA GLU A 146 -4.83 -13.05 11.74
C GLU A 146 -5.18 -13.70 10.38
N LEU A 147 -5.86 -14.86 10.40
CA LEU A 147 -6.35 -15.48 9.17
C LEU A 147 -7.37 -14.61 8.42
N ASP A 148 -8.30 -13.99 9.14
CA ASP A 148 -9.27 -13.09 8.53
C ASP A 148 -8.58 -11.84 7.98
N TYR A 149 -7.60 -11.29 8.67
CA TYR A 149 -6.78 -10.18 8.18
C TYR A 149 -6.01 -10.55 6.89
N LEU A 150 -5.33 -11.71 6.88
CA LEU A 150 -4.60 -12.21 5.71
C LEU A 150 -5.52 -12.52 4.52
N SER A 151 -6.75 -12.91 4.80
CA SER A 151 -7.79 -13.18 3.79
C SER A 151 -8.48 -11.91 3.28
N GLY A 152 -8.11 -10.72 3.78
CA GLY A 152 -8.76 -9.45 3.46
C GLY A 152 -10.12 -9.26 4.12
N LYS A 153 -10.51 -10.12 5.07
CA LYS A 153 -11.78 -10.06 5.83
C LYS A 153 -11.59 -9.16 7.05
N TYR A 154 -11.30 -7.89 6.78
CA TYR A 154 -10.93 -6.91 7.83
C TYR A 154 -12.10 -6.61 8.78
N GLU A 155 -13.35 -6.67 8.29
CA GLU A 155 -14.55 -6.44 9.11
C GLU A 155 -14.74 -7.53 10.16
N GLU A 156 -14.34 -8.77 9.87
CA GLU A 156 -14.37 -9.89 10.80
C GLU A 156 -13.20 -9.86 11.79
N ALA A 157 -12.01 -9.46 11.34
CA ALA A 157 -10.80 -9.42 12.16
C ALA A 157 -10.85 -8.29 13.22
N LEU A 158 -11.33 -7.11 12.85
CA LEU A 158 -11.29 -5.91 13.69
C LEU A 158 -11.92 -6.09 15.07
N PRO A 159 -13.16 -6.61 15.22
CA PRO A 159 -13.78 -6.76 16.53
C PRO A 159 -13.03 -7.75 17.44
N ILE A 160 -12.36 -8.74 16.86
CA ILE A 160 -11.55 -9.69 17.64
C ILE A 160 -10.32 -8.99 18.21
N TYR A 161 -9.58 -8.24 17.40
CA TYR A 161 -8.44 -7.45 17.89
C TYR A 161 -8.87 -6.42 18.94
N GLN A 162 -10.00 -5.75 18.75
CA GLN A 162 -10.56 -4.79 19.72
C GLN A 162 -11.01 -5.45 21.03
N ASP A 163 -11.35 -6.71 21.02
CA ASP A 163 -11.64 -7.46 22.24
C ASP A 163 -10.35 -7.90 22.93
N LEU A 164 -9.38 -8.42 22.19
CA LEU A 164 -8.11 -8.88 22.71
C LEU A 164 -7.28 -7.76 23.36
N ILE A 165 -7.27 -6.55 22.77
CA ILE A 165 -6.49 -5.40 23.28
C ILE A 165 -6.92 -4.98 24.70
N LYS A 166 -8.17 -5.26 25.11
CA LYS A 166 -8.66 -4.98 26.48
C LYS A 166 -7.96 -5.82 27.55
N ARG A 167 -7.36 -6.94 27.16
CA ARG A 167 -6.70 -7.88 28.05
C ARG A 167 -5.19 -7.80 28.01
N GLN A 168 -4.64 -7.57 26.82
CA GLN A 168 -3.19 -7.45 26.62
C GLN A 168 -2.86 -6.60 25.40
N LYS A 169 -1.74 -5.87 25.48
CA LYS A 169 -1.28 -4.98 24.39
C LYS A 169 -0.65 -5.74 23.21
N ASN A 170 0.06 -6.81 23.52
CA ASN A 170 0.77 -7.62 22.52
C ASN A 170 0.28 -9.05 22.54
N PHE A 171 0.22 -9.67 21.37
CA PHE A 171 0.00 -11.10 21.23
C PHE A 171 1.22 -11.69 20.49
N SER A 172 2.00 -12.54 21.19
CA SER A 172 3.34 -12.89 20.73
C SER A 172 4.15 -11.63 20.41
N GLU A 173 4.66 -11.49 19.19
CA GLU A 173 5.40 -10.31 18.73
C GLU A 173 4.50 -9.24 18.10
N VAL A 174 3.19 -9.49 17.96
CA VAL A 174 2.25 -8.59 17.31
C VAL A 174 1.70 -7.55 18.28
N ASN A 175 1.90 -6.28 18.02
CA ASN A 175 1.27 -5.19 18.73
C ASN A 175 -0.16 -4.98 18.23
N LEU A 176 -1.15 -5.13 19.12
CA LEU A 176 -2.56 -5.07 18.77
C LEU A 176 -3.03 -3.66 18.37
N ASN A 177 -2.45 -2.58 18.92
CA ASN A 177 -2.78 -1.21 18.47
C ASN A 177 -2.36 -1.03 17.02
N GLN A 178 -1.15 -1.47 16.66
CA GLN A 178 -0.68 -1.44 15.29
C GLN A 178 -1.57 -2.27 14.37
N ARG A 179 -1.99 -3.47 14.81
CA ARG A 179 -2.85 -4.33 14.00
C ARG A 179 -4.26 -3.74 13.80
N ILE A 180 -4.84 -3.14 14.86
CA ILE A 180 -6.12 -2.42 14.79
C ILE A 180 -6.00 -1.24 13.82
N PHE A 181 -4.94 -0.43 13.95
CA PHE A 181 -4.66 0.67 13.04
C PHE A 181 -4.59 0.21 11.58
N GLN A 182 -3.78 -0.81 11.29
CA GLN A 182 -3.63 -1.37 9.95
C GLN A 182 -4.98 -1.86 9.39
N THR A 183 -5.77 -2.53 10.23
CA THR A 183 -7.10 -3.05 9.85
C THR A 183 -8.08 -1.91 9.53
N LEU A 184 -8.12 -0.87 10.36
CA LEU A 184 -8.94 0.32 10.13
C LEU A 184 -8.54 1.05 8.84
N ALA A 185 -7.24 1.18 8.59
CA ALA A 185 -6.71 1.79 7.37
C ALA A 185 -7.12 0.99 6.12
N LYS A 186 -7.07 -0.36 6.17
CA LYS A 186 -7.55 -1.23 5.08
C LYS A 186 -9.05 -1.14 4.83
N LEU A 187 -9.84 -0.85 5.87
CA LEU A 187 -11.28 -0.61 5.78
C LEU A 187 -11.64 0.81 5.29
N GLY A 188 -10.66 1.69 5.12
CA GLY A 188 -10.89 3.09 4.79
C GLY A 188 -11.49 3.92 5.95
N GLN A 189 -11.46 3.40 7.18
CA GLN A 189 -11.95 4.08 8.39
C GLN A 189 -10.85 5.01 8.93
N TYR A 190 -10.49 6.02 8.13
CA TYR A 190 -9.30 6.86 8.37
C TYR A 190 -9.42 7.72 9.62
N GLU A 191 -10.62 8.20 9.97
CA GLU A 191 -10.85 8.97 11.21
C GLU A 191 -10.55 8.13 12.46
N ASP A 192 -10.98 6.87 12.49
CA ASP A 192 -10.72 5.98 13.63
C ASP A 192 -9.28 5.51 13.63
N ALA A 193 -8.70 5.20 12.47
CA ALA A 193 -7.28 4.90 12.33
C ALA A 193 -6.40 6.05 12.84
N SER A 194 -6.77 7.31 12.52
CA SER A 194 -6.03 8.49 12.97
C SER A 194 -6.04 8.67 14.49
N LYS A 195 -7.10 8.28 15.18
CA LYS A 195 -7.16 8.29 16.65
C LYS A 195 -6.13 7.32 17.25
N ILE A 196 -6.07 6.09 16.72
CA ILE A 196 -5.07 5.11 17.16
C ILE A 196 -3.65 5.65 16.95
N ILE A 197 -3.37 6.28 15.80
CA ILE A 197 -2.06 6.89 15.53
C ILE A 197 -1.73 7.98 16.56
N LYS A 198 -2.69 8.83 16.91
CA LYS A 198 -2.48 9.95 17.85
C LYS A 198 -2.29 9.48 19.29
N GLU A 199 -2.98 8.42 19.68
CA GLU A 199 -2.95 7.89 21.06
C GLU A 199 -1.80 6.91 21.28
N HIS A 200 -1.32 6.23 20.22
CA HIS A 200 -0.37 5.12 20.28
C HIS A 200 0.72 5.21 19.21
N SER A 201 1.25 6.42 18.99
CA SER A 201 2.27 6.65 17.95
C SER A 201 3.55 5.84 18.16
N GLU A 202 3.87 5.49 19.41
CA GLU A 202 5.00 4.66 19.80
C GLU A 202 4.88 3.20 19.35
N ASP A 203 3.68 2.76 18.99
CA ASP A 203 3.41 1.39 18.53
C ASP A 203 3.57 1.24 17.01
N ILE A 204 3.75 2.36 16.27
CA ILE A 204 3.91 2.38 14.82
C ILE A 204 5.39 2.45 14.48
N LEU A 205 6.05 1.31 14.44
CA LEU A 205 7.51 1.21 14.37
C LEU A 205 8.05 0.82 12.99
N ASP A 206 7.38 -0.11 12.30
CA ASP A 206 7.83 -0.58 10.99
C ASP A 206 7.55 0.44 9.88
N ILE A 207 8.33 0.34 8.81
CA ILE A 207 8.32 1.31 7.71
C ILE A 207 6.97 1.32 6.96
N ASP A 208 6.35 0.15 6.77
CA ASP A 208 5.07 0.03 6.06
C ASP A 208 3.93 0.64 6.88
N SER A 209 3.93 0.45 8.19
CA SER A 209 2.98 1.09 9.10
C SER A 209 3.16 2.60 9.14
N LYS A 210 4.38 3.11 9.08
CA LYS A 210 4.65 4.55 8.97
C LYS A 210 4.15 5.12 7.65
N TYR A 211 4.36 4.41 6.55
CA TYR A 211 3.82 4.80 5.24
C TYR A 211 2.29 4.86 5.28
N GLN A 212 1.63 3.83 5.83
CA GLN A 212 0.18 3.81 6.01
C GLN A 212 -0.30 4.94 6.93
N ALA A 213 0.44 5.25 8.01
CA ALA A 213 0.11 6.37 8.88
C ALA A 213 0.19 7.71 8.14
N GLY A 214 1.19 7.90 7.28
CA GLY A 214 1.29 9.06 6.40
C GLY A 214 0.07 9.21 5.49
N LEU A 215 -0.36 8.11 4.85
CA LEU A 215 -1.55 8.07 3.99
C LEU A 215 -2.83 8.38 4.79
N VAL A 216 -3.01 7.78 5.97
CA VAL A 216 -4.18 8.04 6.82
C VAL A 216 -4.22 9.49 7.26
N MET A 217 -3.09 10.06 7.72
CA MET A 217 -3.01 11.45 8.14
C MET A 217 -3.28 12.42 6.99
N LEU A 218 -2.79 12.12 5.79
CA LEU A 218 -3.10 12.88 4.58
C LEU A 218 -4.61 12.86 4.29
N SER A 219 -5.25 11.68 4.38
CA SER A 219 -6.67 11.49 4.10
C SER A 219 -7.59 12.24 5.08
N VAL A 220 -7.18 12.39 6.34
CA VAL A 220 -7.94 13.18 7.34
C VAL A 220 -7.53 14.66 7.38
N GLY A 221 -6.63 15.10 6.49
CA GLY A 221 -6.19 16.49 6.39
C GLY A 221 -5.17 16.93 7.46
N ASP A 222 -4.57 16.02 8.20
CA ASP A 222 -3.50 16.31 9.16
C ASP A 222 -2.14 16.25 8.45
N TYR A 223 -1.90 17.26 7.60
CA TYR A 223 -0.75 17.29 6.70
C TYR A 223 0.59 17.34 7.43
N ASP A 224 0.65 17.96 8.62
CA ASP A 224 1.89 18.01 9.42
C ASP A 224 2.29 16.62 9.91
N GLN A 225 1.34 15.83 10.39
CA GLN A 225 1.61 14.45 10.79
C GLN A 225 1.89 13.56 9.58
N ALA A 226 1.19 13.76 8.45
CA ALA A 226 1.45 13.04 7.21
C ALA A 226 2.91 13.22 6.77
N ILE A 227 3.38 14.47 6.71
CA ILE A 227 4.78 14.80 6.36
C ILE A 227 5.74 14.12 7.33
N LYS A 228 5.53 14.23 8.64
CA LYS A 228 6.41 13.62 9.65
C LYS A 228 6.57 12.11 9.45
N TYR A 229 5.47 11.39 9.18
CA TYR A 229 5.53 9.94 8.96
C TYR A 229 6.21 9.60 7.63
N LEU A 230 5.87 10.32 6.55
CA LEU A 230 6.45 10.07 5.22
C LEU A 230 7.94 10.44 5.17
N ASP A 231 8.36 11.53 5.83
CA ASP A 231 9.79 11.87 5.98
C ASP A 231 10.53 10.75 6.73
N SER A 232 9.94 10.23 7.82
CA SER A 232 10.54 9.10 8.54
C SER A 232 10.68 7.84 7.68
N VAL A 233 9.77 7.63 6.71
CA VAL A 233 9.87 6.52 5.74
C VAL A 233 11.06 6.73 4.82
N ILE A 234 11.17 7.90 4.18
CA ILE A 234 12.25 8.18 3.22
C ILE A 234 13.63 8.34 3.88
N GLU A 235 13.68 8.77 5.15
CA GLU A 235 14.93 8.79 5.94
C GLU A 235 15.45 7.37 6.20
N GLN A 236 14.57 6.41 6.46
CA GLN A 236 14.94 5.00 6.69
C GLN A 236 15.20 4.24 5.41
N SER A 237 14.41 4.48 4.36
CA SER A 237 14.49 3.84 3.05
C SER A 237 14.24 4.88 1.96
N PRO A 238 15.29 5.57 1.47
CA PRO A 238 15.14 6.56 0.41
C PRO A 238 14.60 6.00 -0.92
N ASP A 239 14.70 4.69 -1.10
CA ASP A 239 14.16 3.94 -2.23
C ASP A 239 12.69 3.50 -2.06
N TYR A 240 12.03 3.91 -0.98
CA TYR A 240 10.58 3.71 -0.80
C TYR A 240 9.79 4.68 -1.69
N VAL A 241 9.81 4.40 -2.99
CA VAL A 241 9.37 5.32 -4.05
C VAL A 241 7.92 5.81 -3.89
N ASN A 242 7.04 4.98 -3.31
CA ASN A 242 5.63 5.30 -3.14
C ASN A 242 5.37 6.42 -2.10
N ALA A 243 6.34 6.74 -1.25
CA ALA A 243 6.20 7.81 -0.25
C ALA A 243 6.29 9.22 -0.87
N TYR A 244 7.07 9.40 -1.95
CA TYR A 244 7.30 10.72 -2.54
C TYR A 244 6.05 11.38 -3.14
N PRO A 245 5.17 10.69 -3.90
CA PRO A 245 3.94 11.28 -4.39
C PRO A 245 3.02 11.78 -3.27
N LEU A 246 2.91 11.02 -2.16
CA LEU A 246 2.11 11.40 -0.99
C LEU A 246 2.74 12.58 -0.23
N LEU A 247 4.07 12.60 -0.12
CA LEU A 247 4.79 13.70 0.50
C LEU A 247 4.63 14.99 -0.32
N ALA A 248 4.76 14.90 -1.65
CA ALA A 248 4.49 16.02 -2.54
C ALA A 248 3.05 16.53 -2.40
N GLU A 249 2.07 15.63 -2.25
CA GLU A 249 0.66 15.98 -2.04
C GLU A 249 0.43 16.69 -0.70
N ALA A 250 1.04 16.18 0.37
CA ALA A 250 0.97 16.83 1.68
C ALA A 250 1.52 18.27 1.64
N TYR A 251 2.64 18.48 0.95
CA TYR A 251 3.20 19.83 0.76
C TYR A 251 2.37 20.70 -0.20
N GLU A 252 1.71 20.14 -1.22
CA GLU A 252 0.75 20.90 -2.05
C GLU A 252 -0.38 21.48 -1.19
N HIS A 253 -0.96 20.68 -0.32
CA HIS A 253 -2.01 21.14 0.59
C HIS A 253 -1.53 22.22 1.58
N LYS A 254 -0.24 22.24 1.89
CA LYS A 254 0.40 23.30 2.68
C LYS A 254 0.85 24.50 1.85
N HIS A 255 0.64 24.48 0.53
CA HIS A 255 1.09 25.51 -0.41
C HIS A 255 2.61 25.75 -0.37
N ASP A 256 3.40 24.71 -0.08
CA ASP A 256 4.86 24.80 -0.09
C ASP A 256 5.44 24.21 -1.39
N ASP A 257 5.38 25.02 -2.46
CA ASP A 257 5.86 24.62 -3.79
C ASP A 257 7.36 24.24 -3.81
N ASN A 258 8.18 24.81 -2.89
CA ASN A 258 9.59 24.44 -2.80
C ASN A 258 9.74 22.98 -2.35
N GLN A 259 9.00 22.57 -1.34
CA GLN A 259 9.04 21.19 -0.85
C GLN A 259 8.38 20.21 -1.81
N VAL A 260 7.29 20.60 -2.49
CA VAL A 260 6.70 19.81 -3.57
C VAL A 260 7.74 19.51 -4.65
N LEU A 261 8.44 20.55 -5.13
CA LEU A 261 9.45 20.39 -6.17
C LEU A 261 10.62 19.52 -5.70
N HIS A 262 11.05 19.70 -4.43
CA HIS A 262 12.13 18.90 -3.84
C HIS A 262 11.73 17.42 -3.75
N ALA A 263 10.55 17.11 -3.20
CA ALA A 263 10.04 15.75 -3.10
C ALA A 263 9.90 15.10 -4.48
N ALA A 264 9.37 15.84 -5.47
CA ALA A 264 9.24 15.34 -6.83
C ALA A 264 10.61 15.03 -7.47
N GLN A 265 11.57 15.94 -7.37
CA GLN A 265 12.91 15.73 -7.95
C GLN A 265 13.64 14.57 -7.28
N THR A 266 13.53 14.43 -5.96
CA THR A 266 14.15 13.34 -5.21
C THR A 266 13.49 12.01 -5.56
N GLY A 267 12.16 11.93 -5.57
CA GLY A 267 11.44 10.72 -5.93
C GLY A 267 11.74 10.26 -7.37
N LEU A 268 11.83 11.21 -8.32
CA LEU A 268 12.21 10.93 -9.70
C LEU A 268 13.66 10.46 -9.88
N ALA A 269 14.54 10.69 -8.91
CA ALA A 269 15.88 10.12 -8.92
C ALA A 269 15.88 8.62 -8.59
N TYR A 270 14.88 8.14 -7.84
CA TYR A 270 14.70 6.72 -7.51
C TYR A 270 13.73 6.00 -8.45
N ASN A 271 12.71 6.71 -8.96
CA ASN A 271 11.74 6.17 -9.92
C ASN A 271 11.49 7.20 -11.04
N GLU A 272 12.27 7.11 -12.10
CA GLU A 272 12.14 8.00 -13.27
C GLU A 272 10.85 7.78 -14.09
N LEU A 273 10.06 6.74 -13.78
CA LEU A 273 8.81 6.42 -14.48
C LEU A 273 7.57 7.05 -13.81
N ASP A 274 7.72 7.73 -12.68
CA ASP A 274 6.60 8.26 -11.92
C ASP A 274 5.99 9.53 -12.58
N GLN A 275 4.88 9.33 -13.26
CA GLN A 275 4.16 10.40 -13.97
C GLN A 275 3.56 11.44 -13.03
N VAL A 276 3.15 11.03 -11.81
CA VAL A 276 2.55 11.93 -10.81
C VAL A 276 3.59 12.93 -10.32
N LEU A 277 4.81 12.47 -10.09
CA LEU A 277 5.90 13.35 -9.66
C LEU A 277 6.34 14.32 -10.77
N TYR A 278 6.29 13.92 -12.05
CA TYR A 278 6.52 14.88 -13.15
C TYR A 278 5.45 15.97 -13.17
N SER A 279 4.17 15.62 -13.04
CA SER A 279 3.04 16.55 -13.03
C SER A 279 3.12 17.51 -11.82
N LYS A 280 3.24 16.97 -10.60
CA LYS A 280 3.31 17.77 -9.36
C LYS A 280 4.56 18.67 -9.34
N GLY A 281 5.73 18.12 -9.67
CA GLY A 281 6.98 18.88 -9.70
C GLY A 281 6.98 20.00 -10.75
N ALA A 282 6.39 19.76 -11.92
CA ALA A 282 6.28 20.79 -12.97
C ALA A 282 5.35 21.93 -12.54
N ARG A 283 4.21 21.59 -11.92
CA ARG A 283 3.26 22.59 -11.40
C ARG A 283 3.89 23.45 -10.31
N ALA A 284 4.59 22.82 -9.37
CA ALA A 284 5.32 23.53 -8.34
C ALA A 284 6.40 24.46 -8.90
N ALA A 285 7.18 23.98 -9.87
CA ALA A 285 8.19 24.80 -10.56
C ALA A 285 7.56 25.98 -11.30
N ALA A 286 6.40 25.79 -11.94
CA ALA A 286 5.67 26.86 -12.61
C ALA A 286 5.16 27.92 -11.62
N ASN A 287 4.62 27.50 -10.47
CA ASN A 287 4.19 28.39 -9.39
C ASN A 287 5.36 29.24 -8.84
N LEU A 288 6.54 28.63 -8.73
CA LEU A 288 7.80 29.29 -8.37
C LEU A 288 8.38 30.17 -9.50
N LYS A 289 7.72 30.23 -10.66
CA LYS A 289 8.18 30.92 -11.88
C LYS A 289 9.49 30.36 -12.47
N ASP A 290 9.88 29.13 -12.07
CA ASP A 290 10.97 28.39 -12.72
C ASP A 290 10.43 27.61 -13.92
N PHE A 291 10.03 28.35 -14.96
CA PHE A 291 9.46 27.78 -16.17
C PHE A 291 10.40 26.83 -16.91
N LYS A 292 11.71 27.05 -16.77
CA LYS A 292 12.72 26.16 -17.37
C LYS A 292 12.70 24.77 -16.73
N THR A 293 12.61 24.70 -15.40
CA THR A 293 12.50 23.42 -14.68
C THR A 293 11.16 22.77 -14.97
N ALA A 294 10.06 23.53 -15.00
CA ALA A 294 8.73 23.03 -15.34
C ALA A 294 8.72 22.38 -16.74
N GLU A 295 9.22 23.08 -17.76
CA GLU A 295 9.32 22.57 -19.12
C GLU A 295 10.16 21.29 -19.20
N LYS A 296 11.30 21.26 -18.50
CA LYS A 296 12.19 20.10 -18.47
C LYS A 296 11.49 18.87 -17.86
N LEU A 297 10.76 19.05 -16.75
CA LEU A 297 10.01 17.96 -16.10
C LEU A 297 8.90 17.43 -17.00
N LEU A 298 8.08 18.31 -17.61
CA LEU A 298 6.98 17.92 -18.49
C LEU A 298 7.49 17.19 -19.75
N LYS A 299 8.55 17.70 -20.37
CA LYS A 299 9.18 17.02 -21.52
C LYS A 299 9.76 15.65 -21.18
N LYS A 300 10.32 15.49 -19.98
CA LYS A 300 10.78 14.18 -19.53
C LYS A 300 9.62 13.24 -19.23
N GLY A 301 8.58 13.72 -18.54
CA GLY A 301 7.38 12.97 -18.27
C GLY A 301 6.70 12.47 -19.54
N LEU A 302 6.59 13.31 -20.57
CA LEU A 302 6.05 12.92 -21.88
C LEU A 302 6.93 11.94 -22.67
N LYS A 303 8.23 11.86 -22.39
CA LYS A 303 9.08 10.79 -22.94
C LYS A 303 8.80 9.44 -22.29
N VAL A 304 8.48 9.46 -21.01
CA VAL A 304 8.12 8.24 -20.24
C VAL A 304 6.70 7.79 -20.56
N ALA A 305 5.78 8.75 -20.66
CA ALA A 305 4.36 8.51 -20.92
C ALA A 305 3.87 9.43 -22.07
N PRO A 306 4.11 9.05 -23.33
CA PRO A 306 3.73 9.87 -24.49
C PRO A 306 2.23 10.14 -24.58
N ASP A 307 1.40 9.24 -24.07
CA ASP A 307 -0.06 9.33 -24.13
C ASP A 307 -0.68 10.04 -22.90
N ASN A 308 0.15 10.60 -22.01
CA ASN A 308 -0.33 11.31 -20.83
C ASN A 308 -0.81 12.72 -21.18
N ASN A 309 -2.14 12.89 -21.31
CA ASN A 309 -2.77 14.14 -21.68
C ASN A 309 -2.63 15.23 -20.61
N ASP A 310 -2.61 14.88 -19.31
CA ASP A 310 -2.38 15.86 -18.23
C ASP A 310 -1.03 16.56 -18.38
N LEU A 311 0.04 15.79 -18.57
CA LEU A 311 1.39 16.35 -18.78
C LEU A 311 1.46 17.20 -20.06
N ARG A 312 0.77 16.76 -21.12
CA ARG A 312 0.73 17.50 -22.41
C ARG A 312 -0.01 18.82 -22.24
N LEU A 313 -1.14 18.83 -21.55
CA LEU A 313 -1.90 20.06 -21.30
C LEU A 313 -1.16 21.02 -20.38
N GLN A 314 -0.48 20.51 -19.36
CA GLN A 314 0.37 21.34 -18.49
C GLN A 314 1.50 22.00 -19.32
N LEU A 315 2.14 21.27 -20.23
CA LEU A 315 3.18 21.83 -21.11
C LEU A 315 2.60 22.84 -22.10
N SER A 316 1.41 22.57 -22.63
CA SER A 316 0.65 23.50 -23.50
C SER A 316 0.36 24.80 -22.76
N ASN A 317 -0.18 24.74 -21.56
CA ASN A 317 -0.46 25.92 -20.74
C ASN A 317 0.81 26.71 -20.41
N LEU A 318 1.92 26.01 -20.13
CA LEU A 318 3.22 26.63 -19.90
C LEU A 318 3.69 27.39 -21.14
N TYR A 319 3.60 26.78 -22.34
CA TYR A 319 3.99 27.42 -23.58
C TYR A 319 3.12 28.64 -23.90
N LEU A 320 1.80 28.56 -23.68
CA LEU A 320 0.93 29.73 -23.84
C LEU A 320 1.32 30.87 -22.90
N SER A 321 1.69 30.59 -21.64
CA SER A 321 2.13 31.60 -20.68
C SER A 321 3.45 32.27 -21.07
N GLU A 322 4.32 31.54 -21.78
CA GLU A 322 5.61 32.05 -22.28
C GLU A 322 5.57 32.57 -23.73
N HIS A 323 4.37 32.62 -24.36
CA HIS A 323 4.19 33.00 -25.75
C HIS A 323 5.00 32.14 -26.77
N LYS A 324 5.19 30.85 -26.42
CA LYS A 324 5.81 29.83 -27.28
C LYS A 324 4.76 29.15 -28.14
N ASP A 325 4.07 29.94 -28.96
CA ASP A 325 2.87 29.50 -29.70
C ASP A 325 3.17 28.37 -30.71
N LYS A 326 4.33 28.41 -31.37
CA LYS A 326 4.74 27.33 -32.27
C LYS A 326 4.98 26.02 -31.55
N GLU A 327 5.73 26.05 -30.45
CA GLU A 327 6.00 24.88 -29.63
C GLU A 327 4.71 24.29 -29.05
N ASN A 328 3.72 25.13 -28.70
CA ASN A 328 2.40 24.69 -28.29
C ASN A 328 1.70 23.88 -29.38
N LEU A 329 1.67 24.39 -30.61
CA LEU A 329 1.05 23.69 -31.74
C LEU A 329 1.78 22.38 -32.11
N ASP A 330 3.10 22.37 -31.99
CA ASP A 330 3.92 21.18 -32.29
C ASP A 330 3.62 20.02 -31.32
N LEU A 331 3.09 20.28 -30.10
CA LEU A 331 2.70 19.25 -29.13
C LEU A 331 1.56 18.35 -29.62
N PHE A 332 0.71 18.88 -30.50
CA PHE A 332 -0.50 18.20 -30.96
C PHE A 332 -0.43 17.79 -32.43
N ALA A 333 0.60 18.22 -33.15
CA ALA A 333 0.72 18.05 -34.61
C ALA A 333 0.77 16.59 -35.09
N SER A 334 1.11 15.64 -34.21
CA SER A 334 1.21 14.22 -34.54
C SER A 334 0.08 13.37 -33.95
N LEU A 335 -0.90 13.99 -33.29
CA LEU A 335 -2.03 13.28 -32.67
C LEU A 335 -3.19 13.18 -33.68
N ASP A 336 -3.95 12.11 -33.55
CA ASP A 336 -5.24 12.00 -34.23
C ASP A 336 -6.29 12.86 -33.51
N ASP A 337 -7.30 13.35 -34.21
CA ASP A 337 -8.32 14.24 -33.64
C ASP A 337 -9.07 13.62 -32.45
N ASP A 338 -9.24 12.30 -32.45
CA ASP A 338 -9.89 11.58 -31.34
C ASP A 338 -9.05 11.54 -30.04
N ASP A 339 -7.75 11.80 -30.14
CA ASP A 339 -6.82 11.82 -29.01
C ASP A 339 -6.61 13.23 -28.43
N ILE A 340 -7.19 14.26 -29.07
CA ILE A 340 -7.06 15.66 -28.66
C ILE A 340 -8.22 16.06 -27.75
N GLU A 341 -7.89 16.41 -26.50
CA GLU A 341 -8.88 16.87 -25.54
C GLU A 341 -9.40 18.29 -25.87
N PRO A 342 -10.65 18.62 -25.54
CA PRO A 342 -11.24 19.93 -25.84
C PRO A 342 -10.42 21.14 -25.36
N GLN A 343 -9.71 21.02 -24.22
CA GLN A 343 -8.83 22.08 -23.73
C GLN A 343 -7.63 22.34 -24.66
N ALA A 344 -7.14 21.31 -25.31
CA ALA A 344 -6.05 21.45 -26.27
C ALA A 344 -6.48 22.26 -27.51
N TYR A 345 -7.69 22.04 -28.02
CA TYR A 345 -8.26 22.86 -29.08
C TYR A 345 -8.36 24.33 -28.70
N TRP A 346 -8.80 24.61 -27.46
CA TRP A 346 -8.81 26.01 -26.99
C TRP A 346 -7.39 26.59 -26.92
N ASN A 347 -6.42 25.86 -26.44
CA ASN A 347 -5.03 26.29 -26.37
C ASN A 347 -4.42 26.50 -27.78
N MET A 348 -4.74 25.61 -28.70
CA MET A 348 -4.30 25.77 -30.11
C MET A 348 -4.95 26.98 -30.77
N ALA A 349 -6.24 27.23 -30.50
CA ALA A 349 -6.94 28.41 -31.01
C ALA A 349 -6.24 29.72 -30.59
N ILE A 350 -5.84 29.83 -29.32
CA ILE A 350 -5.08 30.98 -28.82
C ILE A 350 -3.74 31.14 -29.55
N SER A 351 -3.02 30.04 -29.76
CA SER A 351 -1.74 30.09 -30.44
C SER A 351 -1.89 30.48 -31.93
N TYR A 352 -2.91 29.94 -32.62
CA TYR A 352 -3.18 30.34 -34.02
C TYR A 352 -3.62 31.80 -34.13
N GLU A 353 -4.45 32.30 -33.18
CA GLU A 353 -4.84 33.71 -33.12
C GLU A 353 -3.60 34.61 -32.96
N ARG A 354 -2.69 34.31 -32.02
CA ARG A 354 -1.46 35.08 -31.79
C ARG A 354 -0.47 35.02 -32.98
N MET A 355 -0.57 33.98 -33.82
CA MET A 355 0.24 33.83 -35.00
C MET A 355 -0.45 34.36 -36.27
N ASP A 356 -1.52 35.16 -36.13
CA ASP A 356 -2.32 35.73 -37.21
C ASP A 356 -2.88 34.71 -38.21
N ASN A 357 -3.15 33.46 -37.75
CA ASN A 357 -3.77 32.42 -38.57
C ASN A 357 -5.25 32.24 -38.19
N SER A 358 -6.06 33.21 -38.63
CA SER A 358 -7.48 33.29 -38.29
C SER A 358 -8.29 32.06 -38.71
N ASP A 359 -8.03 31.47 -39.86
CA ASP A 359 -8.79 30.32 -40.39
C ASP A 359 -8.64 29.11 -39.43
N LYS A 360 -7.41 28.83 -39.00
CA LYS A 360 -7.15 27.77 -38.06
C LYS A 360 -7.67 28.10 -36.67
N ALA A 361 -7.43 29.32 -36.17
CA ALA A 361 -7.97 29.74 -34.86
C ALA A 361 -9.48 29.54 -34.78
N LYS A 362 -10.20 29.92 -35.85
CA LYS A 362 -11.65 29.70 -35.97
C LYS A 362 -12.03 28.23 -35.88
N SER A 363 -11.33 27.36 -36.61
CA SER A 363 -11.57 25.93 -36.60
C SER A 363 -11.41 25.36 -35.19
N GLU A 364 -10.31 25.68 -34.50
CA GLU A 364 -10.01 25.16 -33.16
C GLU A 364 -10.98 25.70 -32.10
N PHE A 365 -11.39 26.98 -32.16
CA PHE A 365 -12.44 27.50 -31.28
C PHE A 365 -13.77 26.77 -31.48
N LEU A 366 -14.14 26.43 -32.72
CA LEU A 366 -15.38 25.69 -32.98
C LEU A 366 -15.30 24.24 -32.46
N LEU A 367 -14.13 23.59 -32.51
CA LEU A 367 -13.92 22.25 -31.94
C LEU A 367 -13.98 22.26 -30.40
N ALA A 368 -13.49 23.32 -29.77
CA ALA A 368 -13.56 23.48 -28.31
C ALA A 368 -14.97 23.86 -27.82
N TYR A 369 -15.77 24.54 -28.63
CA TYR A 369 -17.05 25.15 -28.24
C TYR A 369 -18.04 24.19 -27.59
N PRO A 370 -18.29 22.95 -28.07
CA PRO A 370 -19.26 22.04 -27.45
C PRO A 370 -19.04 21.83 -25.96
N GLU A 371 -17.79 21.75 -25.52
CA GLU A 371 -17.40 21.53 -24.10
C GLU A 371 -17.45 22.84 -23.32
N PHE A 372 -16.95 23.93 -23.90
CA PHE A 372 -16.79 25.21 -23.18
C PHE A 372 -17.89 26.24 -23.42
N LYS A 373 -19.01 25.84 -24.04
CA LYS A 373 -20.14 26.75 -24.35
C LYS A 373 -20.78 27.43 -23.13
N ASP A 374 -20.56 26.91 -21.92
CA ASP A 374 -21.01 27.48 -20.63
C ASP A 374 -19.86 28.01 -19.77
N ASN A 375 -18.68 28.14 -20.34
CA ASN A 375 -17.51 28.76 -19.70
C ASN A 375 -17.41 30.23 -20.14
N SER A 376 -17.60 31.14 -19.18
CA SER A 376 -17.59 32.58 -19.46
C SER A 376 -16.24 33.09 -20.00
N THR A 377 -15.13 32.57 -19.52
CA THR A 377 -13.78 32.97 -20.00
C THR A 377 -13.57 32.57 -21.44
N PHE A 378 -13.92 31.33 -21.81
CA PHE A 378 -13.86 30.84 -23.17
C PHE A 378 -14.76 31.65 -24.10
N LEU A 379 -16.02 31.85 -23.73
CA LEU A 379 -16.97 32.62 -24.51
C LEU A 379 -16.50 34.06 -24.77
N LYS A 380 -16.00 34.73 -23.73
CA LYS A 380 -15.48 36.10 -23.84
C LYS A 380 -14.31 36.17 -24.80
N GLN A 381 -13.41 35.20 -24.78
CA GLN A 381 -12.28 35.12 -25.71
C GLN A 381 -12.75 34.86 -27.12
N MET A 382 -13.66 33.89 -27.28
CA MET A 382 -14.25 33.57 -28.60
C MET A 382 -15.01 34.77 -29.21
N ILE A 383 -15.79 35.51 -28.38
CA ILE A 383 -16.47 36.73 -28.80
C ILE A 383 -15.43 37.76 -29.33
N ARG A 384 -14.38 38.01 -28.55
CA ARG A 384 -13.34 38.98 -28.96
C ARG A 384 -12.69 38.60 -30.26
N PHE A 385 -12.32 37.31 -30.44
CA PHE A 385 -11.75 36.82 -31.70
C PHE A 385 -12.72 37.02 -32.86
N PHE A 386 -13.97 36.53 -32.76
CA PHE A 386 -14.94 36.61 -33.84
C PHE A 386 -15.37 38.07 -34.14
N SER A 387 -15.30 38.98 -33.19
CA SER A 387 -15.59 40.41 -33.39
C SER A 387 -14.57 41.09 -34.31
N THR A 388 -13.38 40.52 -34.51
CA THR A 388 -12.37 41.03 -35.47
C THR A 388 -12.48 40.38 -36.85
N GLU A 389 -13.27 39.31 -36.96
CA GLU A 389 -13.41 38.53 -38.21
C GLU A 389 -14.55 39.08 -39.09
N ALA A 390 -14.31 39.21 -40.38
CA ALA A 390 -15.31 39.68 -41.33
C ALA A 390 -16.51 38.72 -41.41
N ASN A 391 -17.72 39.25 -41.49
CA ASN A 391 -19.00 38.49 -41.59
C ASN A 391 -19.32 37.57 -40.41
N SER A 392 -18.86 37.92 -39.23
CA SER A 392 -19.06 37.09 -38.00
C SER A 392 -20.14 37.66 -37.07
N ASP A 393 -20.82 38.75 -37.41
CA ASP A 393 -21.79 39.44 -36.55
C ASP A 393 -22.86 38.54 -35.97
N GLU A 394 -23.40 37.60 -36.77
CA GLU A 394 -24.42 36.66 -36.31
C GLU A 394 -23.89 35.66 -35.29
N ILE A 395 -22.66 35.18 -35.49
CA ILE A 395 -21.96 34.29 -34.55
C ILE A 395 -21.69 35.05 -33.24
N VAL A 396 -21.15 36.28 -33.35
CA VAL A 396 -20.87 37.13 -32.17
C VAL A 396 -22.11 37.41 -31.41
N LYS A 397 -23.25 37.70 -32.05
CA LYS A 397 -24.53 37.93 -31.41
C LYS A 397 -25.00 36.70 -30.61
N GLN A 398 -24.95 35.50 -31.19
CA GLN A 398 -25.32 34.27 -30.53
C GLN A 398 -24.42 33.94 -29.32
N LEU A 399 -23.13 34.18 -29.44
CA LEU A 399 -22.17 34.03 -28.37
C LEU A 399 -22.43 35.02 -27.21
N LEU A 400 -22.71 36.29 -27.54
CA LEU A 400 -23.05 37.33 -26.58
C LEU A 400 -24.36 37.02 -25.84
N GLU A 401 -25.41 36.54 -26.52
CA GLU A 401 -26.64 36.11 -25.89
C GLU A 401 -26.40 35.00 -24.85
N ARG A 402 -25.48 34.08 -25.13
CA ARG A 402 -25.12 33.01 -24.20
C ARG A 402 -24.26 33.53 -23.07
N TYR A 403 -23.24 34.32 -23.37
CA TYR A 403 -22.32 34.92 -22.40
C TYR A 403 -23.06 35.79 -21.38
N LEU A 404 -23.97 36.69 -21.84
CA LEU A 404 -24.72 37.60 -20.97
C LEU A 404 -25.73 36.90 -20.06
N LYS A 405 -26.14 35.64 -20.39
CA LYS A 405 -26.89 34.80 -19.43
C LYS A 405 -26.03 34.33 -18.28
N LEU A 406 -24.73 34.16 -18.48
CA LEU A 406 -23.77 33.74 -17.44
C LEU A 406 -23.20 34.91 -16.66
N VAL A 407 -22.95 36.03 -17.34
CA VAL A 407 -22.34 37.25 -16.78
C VAL A 407 -23.16 38.48 -17.21
N PRO A 408 -24.35 38.70 -16.61
CA PRO A 408 -25.23 39.81 -17.00
C PRO A 408 -24.65 41.19 -16.73
N GLU A 409 -23.67 41.32 -15.85
CA GLU A 409 -23.14 42.62 -15.37
C GLU A 409 -21.87 43.06 -16.15
N ASP A 410 -21.54 42.41 -17.29
CA ASP A 410 -20.40 42.81 -18.13
C ASP A 410 -20.83 43.91 -19.10
N ASP A 411 -20.63 45.18 -18.71
CA ASP A 411 -21.02 46.34 -19.49
C ASP A 411 -20.35 46.36 -20.88
N GLU A 412 -19.08 45.92 -21.00
CA GLU A 412 -18.38 45.86 -22.29
C GLU A 412 -19.12 44.94 -23.30
N MET A 413 -19.54 43.79 -22.80
CA MET A 413 -20.23 42.80 -23.64
C MET A 413 -21.69 43.19 -23.91
N GLN A 414 -22.36 43.89 -22.98
CA GLN A 414 -23.68 44.46 -23.24
C GLN A 414 -23.65 45.58 -24.28
N ASP A 415 -22.69 46.47 -24.23
CA ASP A 415 -22.51 47.52 -25.22
C ASP A 415 -22.25 46.93 -26.61
N LEU A 416 -21.39 45.91 -26.71
CA LEU A 416 -21.15 45.19 -27.95
C LEU A 416 -22.41 44.52 -28.49
N TYR A 417 -23.20 43.90 -27.63
CA TYR A 417 -24.46 43.28 -28.04
C TYR A 417 -25.48 44.31 -28.58
N ASN A 418 -25.58 45.50 -27.91
CA ASN A 418 -26.48 46.54 -28.36
C ASN A 418 -26.05 47.14 -29.70
N GLN A 419 -24.76 47.14 -30.07
CA GLN A 419 -24.27 47.62 -31.35
C GLN A 419 -24.62 46.67 -32.51
N LEU A 420 -24.90 45.40 -32.22
CA LEU A 420 -25.22 44.36 -33.22
C LEU A 420 -26.74 44.11 -33.35
N GLN A 421 -27.56 44.84 -32.60
CA GLN A 421 -29.02 44.83 -32.77
C GLN A 421 -29.46 45.73 -33.89
#